data_9e471f76a96f50b309f7840d73c8576f
#
_entry.id   9e471f76a96f50b309f7840d73c8576f
#
_cell.length_a   1.000
_cell.length_b   1.000
_cell.length_c   1.000
_cell.angle_alpha   90.00
_cell.angle_beta   90.00
_cell.angle_gamma   90.00
#
_symmetry.space_group_name_H-M   'P 1'
#
loop_
_entity.id
_entity.type
_entity.pdbx_description
1 polymer ?
#
loop_
_entity_poly.entity_id
_entity_poly.type
_entity_poly.pdbx_seq_one_letter_code
_entity_poly.pdbx_strand_id
1 'polypeptide(L)'
;NQNIGYYGGDPVVKLQEEKEYDLVVDNNFVLLNFFSSKFNKAGLENQMVNIWRLATNLDASSRSYSWDRDDRYTIPNSYHLGGTPLNDALVSLHQILPEFKKQNKLQKVQCVILSDGEAAQMPIYKEYKDYRDDDVHLGTRHYQPETSYLRNRKTGYTYKLPYAYHGFTDVLLKDLKQIYSDVNFIGIRIVSARDFSYFIRRYGYISETEYKKARKAKTYSIKESGYDSYFAIIDSALSNDD
;
A
#
# COMPACT_ATOMS: atom_id res chain seq x y z
N ASN A 1 -18.70 -6.35 -1.85
CA ASN A 1 -18.35 -5.80 -0.54
C ASN A 1 -18.06 -6.96 0.40
N GLN A 2 -16.83 -7.47 0.39
CA GLN A 2 -16.37 -8.39 1.41
C GLN A 2 -15.62 -7.54 2.43
N ASN A 3 -16.19 -7.43 3.62
CA ASN A 3 -15.52 -6.84 4.77
C ASN A 3 -14.41 -7.77 5.19
N ILE A 4 -13.20 -7.32 5.04
CA ILE A 4 -12.01 -8.03 5.48
C ILE A 4 -11.57 -7.37 6.78
N GLY A 5 -11.75 -8.09 7.89
CA GLY A 5 -11.22 -7.76 9.19
C GLY A 5 -12.16 -6.94 10.09
N TYR A 6 -12.50 -7.50 11.23
CA TYR A 6 -13.17 -6.81 12.34
C TYR A 6 -12.30 -6.90 13.60
N TYR A 7 -12.07 -5.77 14.23
CA TYR A 7 -11.52 -5.75 15.58
C TYR A 7 -12.58 -6.31 16.54
N GLY A 8 -12.34 -7.50 17.10
CA GLY A 8 -13.16 -8.10 18.18
C GLY A 8 -14.34 -8.95 17.72
N GLY A 9 -14.46 -9.30 16.45
CA GLY A 9 -15.44 -10.27 15.96
C GLY A 9 -14.75 -11.49 15.35
N ASP A 10 -15.46 -12.61 15.25
CA ASP A 10 -14.97 -13.80 14.58
C ASP A 10 -14.41 -13.48 13.17
N PRO A 11 -13.29 -14.07 12.77
CA PRO A 11 -12.70 -13.83 11.46
C PRO A 11 -13.68 -14.25 10.38
N VAL A 12 -14.24 -13.27 9.69
CA VAL A 12 -15.35 -13.47 8.76
C VAL A 12 -14.96 -14.25 7.50
N VAL A 13 -13.69 -14.26 7.12
CA VAL A 13 -13.16 -15.13 6.03
C VAL A 13 -11.65 -15.27 6.20
N LYS A 14 -11.14 -16.49 6.32
CA LYS A 14 -9.74 -16.79 6.00
C LYS A 14 -9.57 -16.62 4.50
N LEU A 15 -8.88 -15.58 4.05
CA LEU A 15 -8.68 -15.25 2.64
C LEU A 15 -7.85 -16.30 1.89
N GLN A 16 -7.04 -17.06 2.61
CA GLN A 16 -6.24 -18.18 2.08
C GLN A 16 -5.99 -19.21 3.18
N GLU A 17 -5.73 -20.43 2.79
CA GLU A 17 -5.12 -21.42 3.70
C GLU A 17 -3.72 -20.96 4.05
N GLU A 18 -3.41 -20.88 5.34
CA GLU A 18 -2.10 -20.55 5.85
C GLU A 18 -1.16 -21.71 5.55
N LYS A 19 -0.10 -21.47 4.76
CA LYS A 19 0.89 -22.49 4.41
C LYS A 19 2.29 -21.97 4.73
N GLU A 20 3.16 -22.87 5.15
CA GLU A 20 4.55 -22.51 5.40
C GLU A 20 5.19 -21.83 4.16
N TYR A 21 5.94 -20.78 4.39
CA TYR A 21 6.57 -19.88 3.41
C TYR A 21 5.61 -19.05 2.55
N ASP A 22 4.31 -19.03 2.81
CA ASP A 22 3.43 -18.04 2.19
C ASP A 22 3.60 -16.67 2.83
N LEU A 23 3.41 -15.63 2.03
CA LEU A 23 3.36 -14.25 2.54
C LEU A 23 2.16 -14.07 3.46
N VAL A 24 2.37 -13.39 4.56
CA VAL A 24 1.31 -13.04 5.51
C VAL A 24 0.74 -11.69 5.11
N VAL A 25 -0.52 -11.65 4.72
CA VAL A 25 -1.30 -10.41 4.64
C VAL A 25 -1.76 -10.07 6.05
N ASP A 26 -1.56 -8.83 6.48
CA ASP A 26 -1.96 -8.39 7.83
C ASP A 26 -3.47 -8.60 8.02
N ASN A 27 -3.85 -9.24 9.12
CA ASN A 27 -5.27 -9.49 9.45
C ASN A 27 -6.07 -8.18 9.65
N ASN A 28 -5.38 -7.09 9.93
CA ASN A 28 -5.98 -5.76 10.05
C ASN A 28 -5.99 -4.99 8.74
N PHE A 29 -5.45 -5.57 7.66
CA PHE A 29 -5.47 -4.93 6.35
C PHE A 29 -6.90 -4.80 5.83
N VAL A 30 -7.30 -3.58 5.51
CA VAL A 30 -8.60 -3.24 4.95
C VAL A 30 -8.40 -2.36 3.72
N LEU A 31 -8.97 -2.76 2.60
CA LEU A 31 -9.03 -1.95 1.39
C LEU A 31 -10.47 -1.47 1.18
N LEU A 32 -10.68 -0.17 1.30
CA LEU A 32 -11.99 0.46 1.23
C LEU A 32 -12.24 1.08 -0.16
N ASN A 33 -13.40 0.80 -0.75
CA ASN A 33 -13.82 1.43 -1.99
C ASN A 33 -14.55 2.74 -1.69
N PHE A 34 -13.83 3.87 -1.72
CA PHE A 34 -14.42 5.18 -1.47
C PHE A 34 -15.14 5.75 -2.69
N PHE A 35 -14.63 5.52 -3.90
CA PHE A 35 -15.22 6.07 -5.13
C PHE A 35 -15.40 5.00 -6.20
N SER A 36 -16.50 5.11 -6.91
CA SER A 36 -16.77 4.24 -8.05
C SER A 36 -17.54 5.02 -9.12
N SER A 37 -17.16 4.83 -10.38
CA SER A 37 -17.93 5.35 -11.53
C SER A 37 -19.34 4.74 -11.66
N LYS A 38 -19.63 3.70 -10.86
CA LYS A 38 -20.96 3.08 -10.77
C LYS A 38 -21.90 3.82 -9.81
N PHE A 39 -21.40 4.77 -9.04
CA PHE A 39 -22.25 5.58 -8.17
C PHE A 39 -23.07 6.57 -9.01
N ASN A 40 -24.32 6.75 -8.64
CA ASN A 40 -25.11 7.89 -9.10
C ASN A 40 -24.63 9.17 -8.39
N LYS A 41 -25.13 10.34 -8.82
CA LYS A 41 -24.72 11.64 -8.29
C LYS A 41 -24.84 11.71 -6.75
N ALA A 42 -25.97 11.27 -6.20
CA ALA A 42 -26.19 11.30 -4.75
C ALA A 42 -25.22 10.36 -4.00
N GLY A 43 -24.94 9.18 -4.55
CA GLY A 43 -23.94 8.26 -3.99
C GLY A 43 -22.53 8.84 -3.99
N LEU A 44 -22.14 9.53 -5.06
CA LEU A 44 -20.85 10.20 -5.14
C LEU A 44 -20.74 11.35 -4.12
N GLU A 45 -21.75 12.20 -4.03
CA GLU A 45 -21.82 13.29 -3.05
C GLU A 45 -21.71 12.76 -1.62
N ASN A 46 -22.43 11.67 -1.28
CA ASN A 46 -22.34 11.04 0.02
C ASN A 46 -20.92 10.54 0.33
N GLN A 47 -20.24 9.94 -0.64
CA GLN A 47 -18.86 9.48 -0.44
C GLN A 47 -17.89 10.64 -0.27
N MET A 48 -18.05 11.72 -1.00
CA MET A 48 -17.25 12.94 -0.82
C MET A 48 -17.42 13.52 0.60
N VAL A 49 -18.67 13.59 1.09
CA VAL A 49 -18.96 14.03 2.47
C VAL A 49 -18.33 13.08 3.50
N ASN A 50 -18.38 11.76 3.29
CA ASN A 50 -17.79 10.79 4.20
C ASN A 50 -16.27 10.91 4.25
N ILE A 51 -15.59 11.12 3.12
CA ILE A 51 -14.14 11.34 3.08
C ILE A 51 -13.78 12.67 3.75
N TRP A 52 -14.55 13.72 3.51
CA TRP A 52 -14.32 15.00 4.18
C TRP A 52 -14.47 14.87 5.71
N ARG A 53 -15.50 14.18 6.19
CA ARG A 53 -15.68 13.91 7.63
C ARG A 53 -14.52 13.11 8.21
N LEU A 54 -14.08 12.06 7.50
CA LEU A 54 -12.95 11.24 7.92
C LEU A 54 -11.67 12.08 8.01
N ALA A 55 -11.35 12.87 6.97
CA ALA A 55 -10.19 13.74 6.94
C ALA A 55 -10.22 14.77 8.09
N THR A 56 -11.36 15.40 8.33
CA THR A 56 -11.55 16.38 9.43
C THR A 56 -11.31 15.74 10.79
N ASN A 57 -11.80 14.51 11.02
CA ASN A 57 -11.58 13.79 12.27
C ASN A 57 -10.11 13.40 12.47
N LEU A 58 -9.44 12.95 11.41
CA LEU A 58 -8.02 12.60 11.46
C LEU A 58 -7.16 13.83 11.74
N ASP A 59 -7.45 14.97 11.12
CA ASP A 59 -6.75 16.24 11.36
C ASP A 59 -6.96 16.73 12.81
N ALA A 60 -8.20 16.70 13.30
CA ALA A 60 -8.52 17.07 14.67
C ALA A 60 -7.82 16.17 15.70
N SER A 61 -7.74 14.86 15.43
CA SER A 61 -7.05 13.91 16.32
C SER A 61 -5.54 14.15 16.40
N SER A 62 -4.94 14.65 15.31
CA SER A 62 -3.51 14.97 15.25
C SER A 62 -3.13 16.24 16.01
N ARG A 63 -4.08 17.18 16.17
CA ARG A 63 -3.86 18.48 16.80
C ARG A 63 -4.19 18.52 18.28
N SER A 64 -4.98 17.57 18.79
CA SER A 64 -5.52 17.63 20.15
C SER A 64 -4.87 16.58 21.06
N TYR A 65 -3.92 17.04 21.90
CA TYR A 65 -3.63 16.46 23.19
C TYR A 65 -4.67 16.92 24.27
N SER A 66 -5.78 17.51 23.87
CA SER A 66 -6.75 18.08 24.77
C SER A 66 -7.75 17.01 25.23
N TRP A 67 -8.03 16.99 26.53
CA TRP A 67 -8.99 16.14 27.21
C TRP A 67 -10.45 16.38 26.79
N ASP A 68 -10.68 17.37 25.95
CA ASP A 68 -11.98 17.80 25.42
C ASP A 68 -12.19 17.21 23.99
N ARG A 69 -12.15 15.88 23.90
CA ARG A 69 -12.59 15.20 22.67
C ARG A 69 -14.09 15.33 22.55
N ASP A 70 -14.52 16.04 21.54
CA ASP A 70 -15.91 16.01 21.11
C ASP A 70 -16.21 14.62 20.53
N ASP A 71 -16.73 13.73 21.38
CA ASP A 71 -17.04 12.33 21.07
C ASP A 71 -18.17 12.16 20.03
N ARG A 72 -18.63 13.27 19.42
CA ARG A 72 -19.73 13.27 18.45
C ARG A 72 -19.43 12.48 17.16
N TYR A 73 -18.17 12.23 16.88
CA TYR A 73 -17.76 11.49 15.71
C TYR A 73 -16.67 10.48 16.02
N THR A 74 -17.06 9.27 16.42
CA THR A 74 -16.11 8.17 16.54
C THR A 74 -15.77 7.61 15.16
N ILE A 75 -14.48 7.54 14.86
CA ILE A 75 -14.00 6.83 13.66
C ILE A 75 -14.08 5.33 13.97
N PRO A 76 -14.73 4.52 13.11
CA PRO A 76 -14.70 3.07 13.25
C PRO A 76 -13.26 2.55 13.31
N ASN A 77 -13.01 1.53 14.13
CA ASN A 77 -11.66 0.96 14.31
C ASN A 77 -10.97 0.55 13.00
N SER A 78 -11.75 0.13 12.00
CA SER A 78 -11.24 -0.22 10.65
C SER A 78 -10.66 0.95 9.85
N TYR A 79 -10.82 2.19 10.32
CA TYR A 79 -10.27 3.40 9.68
C TYR A 79 -9.06 3.97 10.43
N HIS A 80 -8.53 3.25 11.43
CA HIS A 80 -7.32 3.71 12.10
C HIS A 80 -6.14 3.74 11.13
N LEU A 81 -5.46 4.89 11.10
CA LEU A 81 -4.20 5.05 10.38
C LEU A 81 -3.06 4.61 11.31
N GLY A 82 -2.20 3.74 10.83
CA GLY A 82 -1.11 3.22 11.67
C GLY A 82 0.00 2.53 10.90
N GLY A 83 0.04 2.68 9.60
CA GLY A 83 1.06 2.07 8.75
C GLY A 83 0.79 2.31 7.27
N THR A 84 1.69 1.83 6.42
CA THR A 84 1.53 1.87 4.97
C THR A 84 1.44 0.44 4.44
N PRO A 85 0.24 -0.20 4.44
CA PRO A 85 0.07 -1.58 3.99
C PRO A 85 0.07 -1.67 2.45
N LEU A 86 1.04 -1.01 1.81
CA LEU A 86 1.14 -0.94 0.36
C LEU A 86 1.41 -2.32 -0.25
N ASN A 87 2.26 -3.13 0.37
CA ASN A 87 2.57 -4.47 -0.14
C ASN A 87 1.36 -5.39 -0.06
N ASP A 88 0.56 -5.31 1.02
CA ASP A 88 -0.70 -6.03 1.16
C ASP A 88 -1.70 -5.60 0.07
N ALA A 89 -1.78 -4.31 -0.22
CA ALA A 89 -2.60 -3.79 -1.31
C ALA A 89 -2.14 -4.31 -2.68
N LEU A 90 -0.82 -4.34 -2.95
CA LEU A 90 -0.28 -4.89 -4.20
C LEU A 90 -0.59 -6.38 -4.36
N VAL A 91 -0.43 -7.17 -3.30
CA VAL A 91 -0.82 -8.59 -3.32
C VAL A 91 -2.31 -8.74 -3.63
N SER A 92 -3.16 -7.90 -3.05
CA SER A 92 -4.61 -7.93 -3.29
C SER A 92 -4.99 -7.60 -4.74
N LEU A 93 -4.15 -6.87 -5.49
CA LEU A 93 -4.39 -6.58 -6.90
C LEU A 93 -4.46 -7.82 -7.78
N HIS A 94 -3.83 -8.94 -7.38
CA HIS A 94 -3.97 -10.22 -8.09
C HIS A 94 -5.41 -10.76 -8.12
N GLN A 95 -6.25 -10.33 -7.18
CA GLN A 95 -7.68 -10.65 -7.14
C GLN A 95 -8.52 -9.52 -7.73
N ILE A 96 -8.16 -8.28 -7.45
CA ILE A 96 -8.94 -7.09 -7.84
C ILE A 96 -8.87 -6.83 -9.35
N LEU A 97 -7.67 -6.85 -9.94
CA LEU A 97 -7.49 -6.49 -11.35
C LEU A 97 -8.26 -7.37 -12.32
N PRO A 98 -8.21 -8.72 -12.23
CA PRO A 98 -8.98 -9.59 -13.12
C PRO A 98 -10.48 -9.33 -13.03
N GLU A 99 -11.01 -9.19 -11.80
CA GLU A 99 -12.42 -8.96 -11.58
C GLU A 99 -12.85 -7.57 -12.08
N PHE A 100 -12.06 -6.53 -11.79
CA PHE A 100 -12.29 -5.17 -12.26
C PHE A 100 -12.31 -5.09 -13.80
N LYS A 101 -11.36 -5.71 -14.47
CA LYS A 101 -11.30 -5.75 -15.93
C LYS A 101 -12.49 -6.49 -16.53
N LYS A 102 -12.84 -7.65 -15.99
CA LYS A 102 -13.96 -8.46 -16.44
C LYS A 102 -15.29 -7.73 -16.29
N GLN A 103 -15.56 -7.16 -15.11
CA GLN A 103 -16.82 -6.46 -14.83
C GLN A 103 -17.00 -5.21 -15.69
N ASN A 104 -15.92 -4.51 -16.01
CA ASN A 104 -15.96 -3.25 -16.75
C ASN A 104 -15.58 -3.41 -18.23
N LYS A 105 -15.28 -4.65 -18.70
CA LYS A 105 -14.87 -4.96 -20.09
C LYS A 105 -13.70 -4.11 -20.59
N LEU A 106 -12.68 -3.91 -19.72
CA LEU A 106 -11.55 -3.03 -20.00
C LEU A 106 -10.42 -3.78 -20.71
N GLN A 107 -9.82 -3.13 -21.73
CA GLN A 107 -8.64 -3.62 -22.43
C GLN A 107 -7.34 -3.08 -21.84
N LYS A 108 -7.37 -1.87 -21.27
CA LYS A 108 -6.22 -1.22 -20.62
C LYS A 108 -6.66 -0.61 -19.30
N VAL A 109 -5.78 -0.69 -18.30
CA VAL A 109 -6.01 -0.14 -16.96
C VAL A 109 -4.81 0.71 -16.56
N GLN A 110 -5.06 1.82 -15.89
CA GLN A 110 -4.04 2.58 -15.16
C GLN A 110 -4.31 2.41 -13.67
N CYS A 111 -3.34 1.83 -12.98
CA CYS A 111 -3.34 1.71 -11.53
C CYS A 111 -2.46 2.81 -10.94
N VAL A 112 -3.08 3.83 -10.35
CA VAL A 112 -2.37 4.93 -9.70
C VAL A 112 -2.30 4.65 -8.21
N ILE A 113 -1.09 4.63 -7.68
CA ILE A 113 -0.81 4.37 -6.26
C ILE A 113 -0.26 5.65 -5.65
N LEU A 114 -1.03 6.26 -4.77
CA LEU A 114 -0.66 7.45 -4.03
C LEU A 114 -0.30 7.06 -2.60
N SER A 115 0.88 7.43 -2.12
CA SER A 115 1.35 7.10 -0.79
C SER A 115 2.20 8.23 -0.20
N ASP A 116 2.11 8.42 1.10
CA ASP A 116 2.99 9.26 1.90
C ASP A 116 4.00 8.44 2.72
N GLY A 117 3.84 7.11 2.77
CA GLY A 117 4.65 6.15 3.50
C GLY A 117 5.33 5.11 2.61
N GLU A 118 6.43 4.52 3.06
CA GLU A 118 7.04 3.34 2.46
C GLU A 118 6.45 2.07 3.08
N ALA A 119 6.22 1.06 2.24
CA ALA A 119 5.71 -0.21 2.70
C ALA A 119 6.76 -0.97 3.52
N ALA A 120 6.35 -1.54 4.64
CA ALA A 120 7.14 -2.51 5.36
C ALA A 120 7.25 -3.83 4.57
N GLN A 121 8.28 -4.59 4.87
CA GLN A 121 8.43 -5.95 4.37
C GLN A 121 7.32 -6.85 4.95
N MET A 122 6.66 -7.64 4.11
CA MET A 122 5.66 -8.60 4.56
C MET A 122 6.33 -9.79 5.25
N PRO A 123 5.82 -10.26 6.39
CA PRO A 123 6.30 -11.49 7.00
C PRO A 123 5.87 -12.74 6.20
N ILE A 124 6.40 -13.89 6.57
CA ILE A 124 6.02 -15.20 6.05
C ILE A 124 5.51 -16.09 7.16
N TYR A 125 4.68 -17.07 6.83
CA TYR A 125 4.35 -18.17 7.72
C TYR A 125 5.54 -19.11 7.83
N LYS A 126 5.86 -19.53 9.06
CA LYS A 126 6.88 -20.54 9.32
C LYS A 126 6.46 -21.45 10.46
N GLU A 127 6.67 -22.73 10.28
CA GLU A 127 6.46 -23.71 11.33
C GLU A 127 7.49 -23.53 12.46
N TYR A 128 7.02 -23.68 13.69
CA TYR A 128 7.85 -23.70 14.88
C TYR A 128 7.27 -24.68 15.90
N LYS A 129 8.13 -25.26 16.74
CA LYS A 129 7.70 -26.04 17.89
C LYS A 129 7.66 -25.14 19.11
N ASP A 130 6.57 -25.18 19.85
CA ASP A 130 6.51 -24.55 21.16
C ASP A 130 7.22 -25.49 22.16
N TYR A 131 8.01 -24.91 23.08
CA TYR A 131 8.70 -25.66 24.14
C TYR A 131 7.71 -26.22 25.20
N ARG A 132 6.43 -25.83 25.16
CA ARG A 132 5.40 -26.22 26.12
C ARG A 132 4.61 -27.43 25.66
N ASP A 133 4.56 -27.67 24.40
CA ASP A 133 3.93 -28.83 23.77
C ASP A 133 4.81 -29.32 22.61
N ASP A 134 4.64 -30.60 22.25
CA ASP A 134 5.38 -31.16 21.11
C ASP A 134 4.70 -30.87 19.77
N ASP A 135 3.65 -30.06 19.75
CA ASP A 135 2.88 -29.74 18.56
C ASP A 135 3.62 -28.71 17.69
N VAL A 136 3.42 -28.84 16.38
CA VAL A 136 3.94 -27.90 15.39
C VAL A 136 2.91 -26.81 15.14
N HIS A 137 3.29 -25.58 15.43
CA HIS A 137 2.47 -24.40 15.22
C HIS A 137 2.96 -23.60 14.02
N LEU A 138 2.03 -22.91 13.36
CA LEU A 138 2.35 -21.99 12.28
C LEU A 138 2.37 -20.55 12.82
N GLY A 139 3.51 -19.90 12.74
CA GLY A 139 3.68 -18.51 13.19
C GLY A 139 4.25 -17.61 12.13
N THR A 140 4.31 -16.32 12.41
CA THR A 140 4.86 -15.34 11.48
C THR A 140 6.33 -15.06 11.76
N ARG A 141 7.15 -14.98 10.71
CA ARG A 141 8.59 -14.69 10.79
C ARG A 141 9.02 -13.74 9.68
N HIS A 142 10.02 -12.94 9.96
CA HIS A 142 10.72 -12.20 8.91
C HIS A 142 11.72 -13.14 8.20
N TYR A 143 11.83 -12.99 6.90
CA TYR A 143 12.82 -13.69 6.09
C TYR A 143 14.06 -12.80 5.87
N GLN A 144 15.17 -13.43 5.45
CA GLN A 144 16.38 -12.71 5.07
C GLN A 144 16.36 -12.45 3.56
N PRO A 145 16.31 -11.19 3.11
CA PRO A 145 16.17 -10.87 1.68
C PRO A 145 17.27 -11.48 0.81
N GLU A 146 18.53 -11.45 1.29
CA GLU A 146 19.71 -11.87 0.52
C GLU A 146 19.65 -13.34 0.06
N THR A 147 19.01 -14.20 0.85
CA THR A 147 18.92 -15.65 0.64
C THR A 147 17.52 -16.09 0.23
N SER A 148 16.58 -15.15 0.09
CA SER A 148 15.17 -15.47 -0.14
C SER A 148 14.72 -15.10 -1.55
N TYR A 149 13.71 -15.84 -2.00
CA TYR A 149 13.09 -15.67 -3.31
C TYR A 149 11.58 -15.62 -3.15
N LEU A 150 10.94 -14.67 -3.86
CA LEU A 150 9.51 -14.67 -4.04
C LEU A 150 9.15 -15.49 -5.26
N ARG A 151 8.22 -16.45 -5.11
CA ARG A 151 7.72 -17.25 -6.21
C ARG A 151 6.21 -17.12 -6.33
N ASN A 152 5.74 -16.75 -7.50
CA ASN A 152 4.34 -16.81 -7.83
C ASN A 152 3.96 -18.25 -8.16
N ARG A 153 3.15 -18.90 -7.33
CA ARG A 153 2.79 -20.31 -7.51
C ARG A 153 1.91 -20.59 -8.74
N LYS A 154 1.15 -19.59 -9.21
CA LYS A 154 0.29 -19.73 -10.39
C LYS A 154 1.08 -19.69 -11.70
N THR A 155 2.08 -18.82 -11.78
CA THR A 155 2.87 -18.60 -13.01
C THR A 155 4.22 -19.34 -12.98
N GLY A 156 4.72 -19.68 -11.80
CA GLY A 156 6.06 -20.21 -11.59
C GLY A 156 7.18 -19.17 -11.62
N TYR A 157 6.88 -17.89 -11.88
CA TYR A 157 7.89 -16.83 -11.86
C TYR A 157 8.53 -16.71 -10.49
N THR A 158 9.86 -16.56 -10.49
CA THR A 158 10.66 -16.51 -9.27
C THR A 158 11.58 -15.30 -9.32
N TYR A 159 11.57 -14.52 -8.25
CA TYR A 159 12.31 -13.27 -8.11
C TYR A 159 13.20 -13.35 -6.89
N LYS A 160 14.49 -13.00 -7.04
CA LYS A 160 15.37 -12.81 -5.91
C LYS A 160 14.96 -11.54 -5.16
N LEU A 161 14.87 -11.60 -3.84
CA LEU A 161 14.55 -10.44 -3.04
C LEU A 161 15.79 -9.56 -2.85
N PRO A 162 15.73 -8.27 -3.18
CA PRO A 162 16.83 -7.35 -2.96
C PRO A 162 16.91 -6.93 -1.49
N TYR A 163 18.10 -6.53 -1.08
CA TYR A 163 18.33 -6.00 0.27
C TYR A 163 17.72 -4.61 0.49
N ALA A 164 17.56 -3.84 -0.60
CA ALA A 164 17.01 -2.49 -0.53
C ALA A 164 15.61 -2.48 0.10
N TYR A 165 15.34 -1.53 0.98
CA TYR A 165 14.08 -1.43 1.72
C TYR A 165 12.84 -1.41 0.82
N HIS A 166 12.91 -0.68 -0.30
CA HIS A 166 11.83 -0.62 -1.31
C HIS A 166 11.83 -1.83 -2.25
N GLY A 167 12.84 -2.67 -2.21
CA GLY A 167 13.03 -3.73 -3.19
C GLY A 167 11.95 -4.81 -3.16
N PHE A 168 11.30 -5.02 -2.03
CA PHE A 168 10.19 -5.97 -1.95
C PHE A 168 8.97 -5.45 -2.73
N THR A 169 8.64 -4.17 -2.58
CA THR A 169 7.58 -3.50 -3.36
C THR A 169 7.87 -3.57 -4.86
N ASP A 170 9.12 -3.33 -5.27
CA ASP A 170 9.55 -3.42 -6.67
C ASP A 170 9.38 -4.83 -7.23
N VAL A 171 9.65 -5.87 -6.43
CA VAL A 171 9.45 -7.27 -6.83
C VAL A 171 7.96 -7.59 -7.00
N LEU A 172 7.10 -7.14 -6.10
CA LEU A 172 5.64 -7.32 -6.23
C LEU A 172 5.10 -6.62 -7.48
N LEU A 173 5.54 -5.40 -7.75
CA LEU A 173 5.18 -4.66 -8.97
C LEU A 173 5.67 -5.38 -10.22
N LYS A 174 6.89 -5.92 -10.20
CA LYS A 174 7.44 -6.69 -11.31
C LYS A 174 6.62 -7.94 -11.61
N ASP A 175 6.17 -8.65 -10.58
CA ASP A 175 5.29 -9.82 -10.74
C ASP A 175 3.92 -9.41 -11.32
N LEU A 176 3.32 -8.35 -10.80
CA LEU A 176 2.06 -7.81 -11.32
C LEU A 176 2.18 -7.41 -12.80
N LYS A 177 3.24 -6.70 -13.18
CA LYS A 177 3.49 -6.27 -14.57
C LYS A 177 3.73 -7.45 -15.52
N GLN A 178 4.38 -8.49 -15.02
CA GLN A 178 4.60 -9.70 -15.80
C GLN A 178 3.29 -10.44 -16.13
N ILE A 179 2.31 -10.39 -15.21
CA ILE A 179 1.01 -11.05 -15.39
C ILE A 179 0.02 -10.15 -16.12
N TYR A 180 0.03 -8.86 -15.82
CA TYR A 180 -0.92 -7.87 -16.32
C TYR A 180 -0.23 -6.83 -17.20
N SER A 181 0.27 -7.25 -18.36
CA SER A 181 1.00 -6.39 -19.32
C SER A 181 0.15 -5.24 -19.90
N ASP A 182 -1.16 -5.28 -19.71
CA ASP A 182 -2.12 -4.27 -20.12
C ASP A 182 -2.53 -3.31 -18.97
N VAL A 183 -1.85 -3.39 -17.83
CA VAL A 183 -1.99 -2.49 -16.69
C VAL A 183 -0.72 -1.66 -16.52
N ASN A 184 -0.86 -0.34 -16.53
CA ASN A 184 0.22 0.59 -16.16
C ASN A 184 0.15 0.90 -14.67
N PHE A 185 1.25 0.71 -13.97
CA PHE A 185 1.39 1.03 -12.55
C PHE A 185 2.13 2.37 -12.39
N ILE A 186 1.42 3.38 -11.90
CA ILE A 186 1.95 4.73 -11.68
C ILE A 186 2.02 4.96 -10.17
N GLY A 187 3.22 5.21 -9.66
CA GLY A 187 3.44 5.55 -8.27
C GLY A 187 3.58 7.06 -8.08
N ILE A 188 2.95 7.59 -7.06
CA ILE A 188 3.11 8.99 -6.61
C ILE A 188 3.42 8.97 -5.12
N ARG A 189 4.58 9.50 -4.76
CA ARG A 189 5.02 9.65 -3.38
C ARG A 189 4.94 11.10 -2.96
N ILE A 190 4.12 11.40 -1.95
CA ILE A 190 4.10 12.70 -1.31
C ILE A 190 5.17 12.69 -0.21
N VAL A 191 6.04 13.69 -0.22
CA VAL A 191 7.14 13.83 0.75
C VAL A 191 7.23 15.26 1.26
N SER A 192 7.72 15.43 2.48
CA SER A 192 8.03 16.76 2.99
C SER A 192 9.21 17.38 2.22
N ALA A 193 9.27 18.69 2.16
CA ALA A 193 10.40 19.41 1.54
C ALA A 193 11.75 19.03 2.18
N ARG A 194 11.75 18.64 3.47
CA ARG A 194 12.94 18.20 4.20
C ARG A 194 13.38 16.81 3.74
N ASP A 195 12.45 15.89 3.54
CA ASP A 195 12.74 14.49 3.25
C ASP A 195 12.93 14.23 1.75
N PHE A 196 12.59 15.19 0.89
CA PHE A 196 12.63 15.06 -0.56
C PHE A 196 14.01 14.65 -1.10
N SER A 197 15.08 15.27 -0.62
CA SER A 197 16.44 14.93 -1.04
C SER A 197 16.84 13.51 -0.66
N TYR A 198 16.52 13.13 0.57
CA TYR A 198 16.81 11.81 1.09
C TYR A 198 16.03 10.74 0.34
N PHE A 199 14.77 10.99 0.07
CA PHE A 199 13.91 10.05 -0.64
C PHE A 199 14.40 9.78 -2.07
N ILE A 200 14.62 10.82 -2.89
CA ILE A 200 15.03 10.61 -4.29
C ILE A 200 16.41 9.95 -4.43
N ARG A 201 17.34 10.22 -3.51
CA ARG A 201 18.68 9.61 -3.51
C ARG A 201 18.70 8.13 -3.17
N ARG A 202 17.63 7.61 -2.57
CA ARG A 202 17.47 6.16 -2.34
C ARG A 202 17.29 5.37 -3.64
N TYR A 203 16.77 6.01 -4.68
CA TYR A 203 16.52 5.40 -5.99
C TYR A 203 17.63 5.65 -7.02
N GLY A 204 18.72 6.28 -6.63
CA GLY A 204 19.85 6.49 -7.50
C GLY A 204 20.58 7.81 -7.26
N TYR A 205 21.61 8.01 -8.06
CA TYR A 205 22.37 9.26 -8.03
C TYR A 205 21.60 10.38 -8.71
N ILE A 206 21.54 11.53 -8.05
CA ILE A 206 21.04 12.79 -8.62
C ILE A 206 22.13 13.87 -8.54
N SER A 207 22.41 14.54 -9.64
CA SER A 207 23.34 15.66 -9.66
C SER A 207 22.78 16.87 -8.92
N GLU A 208 23.65 17.75 -8.43
CA GLU A 208 23.23 18.95 -7.73
C GLU A 208 22.35 19.88 -8.61
N THR A 209 22.65 19.94 -9.90
CA THR A 209 21.87 20.73 -10.87
C THR A 209 20.47 20.16 -11.06
N GLU A 210 20.34 18.85 -11.20
CA GLU A 210 19.03 18.18 -11.31
C GLU A 210 18.23 18.33 -10.02
N TYR A 211 18.89 18.18 -8.87
CA TYR A 211 18.26 18.37 -7.57
C TYR A 211 17.68 19.79 -7.40
N LYS A 212 18.45 20.83 -7.77
CA LYS A 212 17.93 22.20 -7.72
C LYS A 212 16.73 22.41 -8.64
N LYS A 213 16.75 21.81 -9.84
CA LYS A 213 15.59 21.85 -10.75
C LYS A 213 14.38 21.13 -10.15
N ALA A 214 14.58 19.93 -9.62
CA ALA A 214 13.53 19.12 -8.98
C ALA A 214 12.90 19.87 -7.79
N ARG A 215 13.71 20.48 -6.93
CA ARG A 215 13.23 21.30 -5.81
C ARG A 215 12.40 22.51 -6.25
N LYS A 216 12.85 23.20 -7.29
CA LYS A 216 12.10 24.33 -7.86
C LYS A 216 10.77 23.89 -8.47
N ALA A 217 10.77 22.76 -9.16
CA ALA A 217 9.56 22.15 -9.72
C ALA A 217 8.66 21.47 -8.67
N LYS A 218 9.16 21.33 -7.43
CA LYS A 218 8.50 20.57 -6.34
C LYS A 218 8.16 19.11 -6.71
N THR A 219 8.80 18.57 -7.74
CA THR A 219 8.57 17.21 -8.22
C THR A 219 9.83 16.61 -8.86
N TYR A 220 9.93 15.28 -8.81
CA TYR A 220 10.99 14.52 -9.46
C TYR A 220 10.48 13.18 -9.98
N SER A 221 10.85 12.83 -11.22
CA SER A 221 10.56 11.52 -11.79
C SER A 221 11.68 10.54 -11.43
N ILE A 222 11.35 9.48 -10.72
CA ILE A 222 12.28 8.42 -10.31
C ILE A 222 12.42 7.44 -11.48
N LYS A 223 13.66 7.21 -11.92
CA LYS A 223 13.94 6.38 -13.10
C LYS A 223 14.02 4.89 -12.79
N GLU A 224 14.51 4.54 -11.62
CA GLU A 224 14.75 3.16 -11.20
C GLU A 224 13.74 2.77 -10.10
N SER A 225 12.64 2.15 -10.50
CA SER A 225 11.62 1.63 -9.59
C SER A 225 10.83 0.50 -10.26
N GLY A 226 10.07 -0.23 -9.48
CA GLY A 226 9.16 -1.27 -9.98
C GLY A 226 7.97 -0.70 -10.77
N TYR A 227 7.63 0.56 -10.60
CA TYR A 227 6.55 1.24 -11.34
C TYR A 227 6.88 1.46 -12.82
N ASP A 228 5.87 1.67 -13.65
CA ASP A 228 6.06 2.15 -15.03
C ASP A 228 6.43 3.65 -15.05
N SER A 229 5.88 4.39 -14.09
CA SER A 229 6.26 5.78 -13.81
C SER A 229 6.17 6.02 -12.32
N TYR A 230 7.19 6.63 -11.72
CA TYR A 230 7.20 6.95 -10.30
C TYR A 230 7.62 8.39 -10.06
N PHE A 231 6.82 9.11 -9.29
CA PHE A 231 7.01 10.53 -9.03
C PHE A 231 7.11 10.80 -7.53
N ALA A 232 8.11 11.60 -7.15
CA ALA A 232 8.14 12.28 -5.85
C ALA A 232 7.54 13.67 -5.99
N ILE A 233 6.61 14.05 -5.11
CA ILE A 233 5.97 15.37 -5.07
C ILE A 233 6.14 15.94 -3.67
N ILE A 234 6.62 17.18 -3.58
CA ILE A 234 6.69 17.86 -2.29
C ILE A 234 5.27 18.28 -1.88
N ASP A 235 4.89 18.03 -0.63
CA ASP A 235 3.58 18.31 -0.04
C ASP A 235 3.07 19.73 -0.34
N SER A 236 3.94 20.73 -0.25
CA SER A 236 3.61 22.12 -0.57
C SER A 236 3.30 22.39 -2.06
N ALA A 237 3.42 21.41 -2.95
CA ALA A 237 2.92 21.52 -4.32
C ALA A 237 1.41 21.27 -4.41
N LEU A 238 0.82 20.68 -3.38
CA LEU A 238 -0.59 20.31 -3.30
C LEU A 238 -1.42 21.28 -2.46
N SER A 239 -0.77 22.17 -1.71
CA SER A 239 -1.46 23.25 -0.98
C SER A 239 -1.80 24.40 -1.93
N ASN A 240 -3.06 24.82 -1.91
CA ASN A 240 -3.53 26.00 -2.65
C ASN A 240 -3.27 27.31 -1.86
N ASP A 241 -2.16 27.40 -1.14
CA ASP A 241 -1.77 28.63 -0.46
C ASP A 241 -1.09 29.57 -1.49
N ASP A 242 -1.91 30.25 -2.28
CA ASP A 242 -1.60 31.49 -3.00
C ASP A 242 -2.21 32.68 -2.26
#